data_f65ce9d68471e7b47e8830a7c8b6d98d
#
_entry.id   f65ce9d68471e7b47e8830a7c8b6d98d
#
_cell.length_a   1.000
_cell.length_b   1.000
_cell.length_c   1.000
_cell.angle_alpha   90.00
_cell.angle_beta   90.00
_cell.angle_gamma   90.00
#
_symmetry.space_group_name_H-M   'P 1'
#
loop_
_entity.id
_entity.type
_entity.pdbx_description
1 polymer ?
#
loop_
_entity_poly.entity_id
_entity_poly.type
_entity_poly.pdbx_seq_one_letter_code
_entity_poly.pdbx_strand_id
1 'polypeptide(L)'
;MRIERIIASITKEEQIPAVLDSPVRRVNLMTGNIMNLKNVVQRLHERKKQVFVHVEMVHGLGRDHFAVRYLADVFGVDGIISTKSNIISAAKNANLRTIQRIFAIDSSALETAAKMIASCQPDEVELMPALMPRIIREMKETMNQPLIVGGLIKFQEE
;
A
#
# COMPACT_ATOMS: atom_id res chain seq x y z
N MET A 1 20.65 1.25 -7.18
CA MET A 1 19.41 0.80 -6.50
C MET A 1 18.77 -0.31 -7.33
N ARG A 2 18.34 -1.43 -6.74
CA ARG A 2 17.68 -2.51 -7.48
C ARG A 2 16.21 -2.11 -7.74
N ILE A 3 15.80 -2.08 -9.00
CA ILE A 3 14.43 -1.73 -9.44
C ILE A 3 13.36 -2.60 -8.72
N GLU A 4 13.71 -3.84 -8.38
CA GLU A 4 12.83 -4.76 -7.63
C GLU A 4 12.41 -4.25 -6.23
N ARG A 5 13.12 -3.27 -5.69
CA ARG A 5 12.82 -2.65 -4.38
C ARG A 5 11.98 -1.37 -4.50
N ILE A 6 11.72 -0.93 -5.73
CA ILE A 6 10.94 0.28 -5.98
C ILE A 6 9.46 -0.09 -6.15
N ILE A 7 8.60 0.67 -5.49
CA ILE A 7 7.15 0.61 -5.63
C ILE A 7 6.69 1.94 -6.21
N ALA A 8 5.97 1.90 -7.32
CA ALA A 8 5.40 3.11 -7.91
C ALA A 8 4.06 3.43 -7.23
N SER A 9 3.95 4.61 -6.64
CA SER A 9 2.68 5.10 -6.09
C SER A 9 1.99 5.99 -7.11
N ILE A 10 0.81 5.58 -7.59
CA ILE A 10 -0.04 6.34 -8.50
C ILE A 10 -1.03 7.15 -7.66
N THR A 11 -0.84 8.46 -7.59
CA THR A 11 -1.70 9.38 -6.84
C THR A 11 -2.63 10.19 -7.75
N LYS A 12 -2.39 10.15 -9.07
CA LYS A 12 -3.17 10.81 -10.11
C LYS A 12 -3.30 9.91 -11.33
N GLU A 13 -4.44 9.91 -11.99
CA GLU A 13 -4.69 9.04 -13.17
C GLU A 13 -3.73 9.32 -14.33
N GLU A 14 -3.27 10.56 -14.48
CA GLU A 14 -2.31 10.96 -15.52
C GLU A 14 -0.95 10.27 -15.39
N GLN A 15 -0.63 9.70 -14.23
CA GLN A 15 0.62 8.95 -14.01
C GLN A 15 0.55 7.51 -14.54
N ILE A 16 -0.64 6.98 -14.83
CA ILE A 16 -0.82 5.58 -15.25
C ILE A 16 -0.01 5.25 -16.50
N PRO A 17 -0.01 6.05 -17.59
CA PRO A 17 0.80 5.72 -18.77
C PRO A 17 2.29 5.57 -18.47
N ALA A 18 2.86 6.48 -17.71
CA ALA A 18 4.27 6.42 -17.33
C ALA A 18 4.61 5.17 -16.52
N VAL A 19 3.71 4.76 -15.62
CA VAL A 19 3.91 3.53 -14.83
C VAL A 19 3.78 2.27 -15.68
N LEU A 20 2.85 2.24 -16.64
CA LEU A 20 2.70 1.11 -17.58
C LEU A 20 3.99 0.84 -18.35
N ASP A 21 4.69 1.89 -18.78
CA ASP A 21 5.92 1.80 -19.57
C ASP A 21 7.19 1.67 -18.69
N SER A 22 7.08 1.83 -17.39
CA SER A 22 8.20 1.72 -16.46
C SER A 22 8.62 0.27 -16.20
N PRO A 23 9.87 0.01 -15.80
CA PRO A 23 10.33 -1.31 -15.39
C PRO A 23 9.85 -1.73 -13.98
N VAL A 24 9.20 -0.84 -13.24
CA VAL A 24 8.72 -1.12 -11.89
C VAL A 24 7.62 -2.18 -11.93
N ARG A 25 7.73 -3.19 -11.08
CA ARG A 25 6.79 -4.32 -11.08
C ARG A 25 5.63 -4.16 -10.11
N ARG A 26 5.81 -3.39 -9.04
CA ARG A 26 4.80 -3.22 -7.99
C ARG A 26 4.24 -1.82 -7.99
N VAL A 27 2.93 -1.73 -7.90
CA VAL A 27 2.20 -0.46 -7.98
C VAL A 27 1.27 -0.32 -6.78
N ASN A 28 1.36 0.82 -6.11
CA ASN A 28 0.39 1.26 -5.11
C ASN A 28 -0.58 2.23 -5.78
N LEU A 29 -1.82 1.80 -6.01
CA LEU A 29 -2.85 2.60 -6.63
C LEU A 29 -3.62 3.38 -5.54
N MET A 30 -3.42 4.69 -5.53
CA MET A 30 -3.92 5.63 -4.52
C MET A 30 -4.87 6.67 -5.15
N THR A 31 -5.53 6.32 -6.22
CA THR A 31 -6.48 7.16 -6.95
C THR A 31 -7.48 6.31 -7.70
N GLY A 32 -8.53 6.93 -8.23
CA GLY A 32 -9.54 6.28 -9.02
C GLY A 32 -10.88 6.18 -8.30
N ASN A 33 -11.80 5.53 -8.96
CA ASN A 33 -13.15 5.33 -8.45
C ASN A 33 -13.67 3.95 -8.86
N ILE A 34 -14.76 3.52 -8.25
CA ILE A 34 -15.33 2.18 -8.48
C ILE A 34 -15.71 1.93 -9.95
N MET A 35 -15.95 2.97 -10.75
CA MET A 35 -16.35 2.85 -12.15
C MET A 35 -15.17 2.53 -13.08
N ASN A 36 -13.98 3.05 -12.79
CA ASN A 36 -12.81 2.91 -13.65
C ASN A 36 -11.73 1.95 -13.10
N LEU A 37 -11.77 1.65 -11.81
CA LEU A 37 -10.71 0.91 -11.11
C LEU A 37 -10.44 -0.46 -11.75
N LYS A 38 -11.47 -1.22 -12.14
CA LYS A 38 -11.32 -2.53 -12.77
C LYS A 38 -10.49 -2.45 -14.06
N ASN A 39 -10.78 -1.47 -14.91
CA ASN A 39 -10.03 -1.26 -16.15
C ASN A 39 -8.58 -0.91 -15.87
N VAL A 40 -8.32 -0.05 -14.89
CA VAL A 40 -6.95 0.34 -14.50
C VAL A 40 -6.17 -0.88 -14.01
N VAL A 41 -6.76 -1.69 -13.14
CA VAL A 41 -6.14 -2.92 -12.62
C VAL A 41 -5.81 -3.88 -13.76
N GLN A 42 -6.75 -4.12 -14.68
CA GLN A 42 -6.53 -4.99 -15.85
C GLN A 42 -5.36 -4.51 -16.72
N ARG A 43 -5.31 -3.23 -17.07
CA ARG A 43 -4.22 -2.64 -17.85
C ARG A 43 -2.86 -2.79 -17.18
N LEU A 44 -2.81 -2.64 -15.85
CA LEU A 44 -1.58 -2.85 -15.08
C LEU A 44 -1.16 -4.33 -15.08
N HIS A 45 -2.10 -5.26 -14.93
CA HIS A 45 -1.84 -6.70 -15.00
C HIS A 45 -1.35 -7.15 -16.39
N GLU A 46 -1.89 -6.60 -17.49
CA GLU A 46 -1.41 -6.86 -18.86
C GLU A 46 0.07 -6.52 -19.02
N ARG A 47 0.57 -5.54 -18.26
CA ARG A 47 1.99 -5.18 -18.18
C ARG A 47 2.74 -5.89 -17.05
N LYS A 48 2.18 -7.00 -16.52
CA LYS A 48 2.76 -7.83 -15.44
C LYS A 48 3.11 -7.05 -14.17
N LYS A 49 2.33 -6.01 -13.87
CA LYS A 49 2.43 -5.25 -12.62
C LYS A 49 1.61 -5.95 -11.53
N GLN A 50 2.13 -5.96 -10.31
CA GLN A 50 1.36 -6.28 -9.11
C GLN A 50 0.66 -5.02 -8.61
N VAL A 51 -0.64 -5.09 -8.35
CA VAL A 51 -1.46 -3.94 -8.02
C VAL A 51 -1.97 -4.02 -6.59
N PHE A 52 -1.52 -3.09 -5.77
CA PHE A 52 -2.03 -2.88 -4.42
C PHE A 52 -2.92 -1.64 -4.40
N VAL A 53 -4.09 -1.73 -3.81
CA VAL A 53 -5.07 -0.64 -3.79
C VAL A 53 -5.17 -0.05 -2.39
N HIS A 54 -5.05 1.27 -2.28
CA HIS A 54 -5.30 2.00 -1.04
C HIS A 54 -6.79 2.24 -0.88
N VAL A 55 -7.45 1.45 -0.03
CA VAL A 55 -8.92 1.38 0.06
C VAL A 55 -9.54 2.75 0.35
N GLU A 56 -8.95 3.51 1.27
CA GLU A 56 -9.48 4.82 1.67
C GLU A 56 -9.38 5.90 0.58
N MET A 57 -8.60 5.66 -0.48
CA MET A 57 -8.35 6.62 -1.54
C MET A 57 -9.14 6.34 -2.83
N VAL A 58 -9.95 5.29 -2.85
CA VAL A 58 -10.83 4.97 -3.98
C VAL A 58 -12.21 5.56 -3.74
N HIS A 59 -12.67 6.39 -4.67
CA HIS A 59 -14.00 7.00 -4.60
C HIS A 59 -15.10 5.99 -4.91
N GLY A 60 -16.21 6.08 -4.16
CA GLY A 60 -17.38 5.21 -4.35
C GLY A 60 -17.22 3.79 -3.79
N LEU A 61 -16.08 3.47 -3.18
CA LEU A 61 -15.83 2.21 -2.50
C LEU A 61 -16.14 2.34 -1.00
N GLY A 62 -16.80 1.35 -0.43
CA GLY A 62 -17.00 1.25 1.02
C GLY A 62 -15.66 1.04 1.77
N ARG A 63 -15.70 1.18 3.10
CA ARG A 63 -14.53 0.96 3.98
C ARG A 63 -14.82 -0.16 4.96
N ASP A 64 -15.27 -1.29 4.42
CA ASP A 64 -15.70 -2.47 5.14
C ASP A 64 -15.19 -3.75 4.47
N HIS A 65 -15.50 -4.89 5.04
CA HIS A 65 -15.08 -6.18 4.50
C HIS A 65 -15.75 -6.54 3.16
N PHE A 66 -16.92 -5.99 2.84
CA PHE A 66 -17.55 -6.20 1.54
C PHE A 66 -16.81 -5.49 0.43
N ALA A 67 -16.35 -4.25 0.70
CA ALA A 67 -15.51 -3.52 -0.24
C ALA A 67 -14.18 -4.25 -0.51
N VAL A 68 -13.55 -4.80 0.53
CA VAL A 68 -12.32 -5.60 0.39
C VAL A 68 -12.58 -6.86 -0.45
N ARG A 69 -13.66 -7.58 -0.19
CA ARG A 69 -14.04 -8.74 -1.00
C ARG A 69 -14.33 -8.37 -2.45
N TYR A 70 -14.99 -7.24 -2.68
CA TYR A 70 -15.26 -6.76 -4.02
C TYR A 70 -13.97 -6.45 -4.79
N LEU A 71 -12.98 -5.84 -4.12
CA LEU A 71 -11.65 -5.64 -4.71
C LEU A 71 -10.97 -6.96 -5.07
N ALA A 72 -11.07 -7.97 -4.21
CA ALA A 72 -10.49 -9.29 -4.46
C ALA A 72 -11.21 -10.03 -5.60
N ASP A 73 -12.52 -10.20 -5.46
CA ASP A 73 -13.29 -11.14 -6.27
C ASP A 73 -13.68 -10.56 -7.66
N VAL A 74 -13.87 -9.25 -7.74
CA VAL A 74 -14.35 -8.57 -8.96
C VAL A 74 -13.26 -7.81 -9.69
N PHE A 75 -12.38 -7.15 -8.97
CA PHE A 75 -11.29 -6.37 -9.57
C PHE A 75 -9.97 -7.15 -9.66
N GLY A 76 -9.83 -8.22 -8.88
CA GLY A 76 -8.66 -9.10 -8.92
C GLY A 76 -7.37 -8.43 -8.50
N VAL A 77 -7.43 -7.51 -7.52
CA VAL A 77 -6.22 -6.84 -7.01
C VAL A 77 -5.30 -7.82 -6.29
N ASP A 78 -4.00 -7.57 -6.29
CA ASP A 78 -3.01 -8.44 -5.63
C ASP A 78 -2.90 -8.17 -4.13
N GLY A 79 -3.26 -6.97 -3.69
CA GLY A 79 -3.18 -6.60 -2.29
C GLY A 79 -3.89 -5.30 -1.93
N ILE A 80 -3.93 -5.05 -0.66
CA ILE A 80 -4.59 -3.89 -0.04
C ILE A 80 -3.59 -3.09 0.78
N ILE A 81 -3.71 -1.78 0.68
CA ILE A 81 -3.05 -0.81 1.57
C ILE A 81 -4.15 -0.12 2.37
N SER A 82 -3.96 -0.03 3.67
CA SER A 82 -4.87 0.71 4.54
C SER A 82 -4.16 1.27 5.77
N THR A 83 -4.68 2.36 6.31
CA THR A 83 -4.31 2.88 7.62
C THR A 83 -5.08 2.19 8.76
N LYS A 84 -6.09 1.37 8.43
CA LYS A 84 -7.02 0.76 9.39
C LYS A 84 -6.78 -0.74 9.55
N SER A 85 -6.52 -1.18 10.77
CA SER A 85 -6.26 -2.59 11.09
C SER A 85 -7.43 -3.54 10.75
N ASN A 86 -8.68 -3.07 10.88
CA ASN A 86 -9.84 -3.87 10.51
C ASN A 86 -9.91 -4.17 8.99
N ILE A 87 -9.48 -3.23 8.15
CA ILE A 87 -9.39 -3.42 6.69
C ILE A 87 -8.26 -4.40 6.36
N ILE A 88 -7.12 -4.29 7.03
CA ILE A 88 -6.02 -5.24 6.88
C ILE A 88 -6.47 -6.67 7.27
N SER A 89 -7.17 -6.81 8.39
CA SER A 89 -7.71 -8.12 8.80
C SER A 89 -8.72 -8.67 7.78
N ALA A 90 -9.60 -7.82 7.24
CA ALA A 90 -10.53 -8.22 6.20
C ALA A 90 -9.81 -8.66 4.91
N ALA A 91 -8.73 -7.98 4.52
CA ALA A 91 -7.93 -8.31 3.35
C ALA A 91 -7.22 -9.67 3.52
N LYS A 92 -6.68 -9.96 4.69
CA LYS A 92 -6.11 -11.29 5.01
C LYS A 92 -7.16 -12.40 4.88
N ASN A 93 -8.36 -12.17 5.41
CA ASN A 93 -9.47 -13.14 5.29
C ASN A 93 -9.93 -13.34 3.83
N ALA A 94 -9.67 -12.38 2.96
CA ALA A 94 -9.90 -12.48 1.51
C ALA A 94 -8.68 -13.02 0.73
N ASN A 95 -7.65 -13.52 1.41
CA ASN A 95 -6.39 -14.01 0.84
C ASN A 95 -5.62 -12.98 0.00
N LEU A 96 -5.79 -11.71 0.29
CA LEU A 96 -5.02 -10.63 -0.31
C LEU A 96 -3.75 -10.34 0.48
N ARG A 97 -2.69 -9.93 -0.20
CA ARG A 97 -1.52 -9.37 0.46
C ARG A 97 -1.86 -8.03 1.12
N THR A 98 -1.20 -7.72 2.22
CA THR A 98 -1.58 -6.58 3.06
C THR A 98 -0.41 -5.68 3.38
N ILE A 99 -0.64 -4.37 3.27
CA ILE A 99 0.29 -3.33 3.71
C ILE A 99 -0.45 -2.45 4.73
N GLN A 100 0.01 -2.47 5.97
CA GLN A 100 -0.44 -1.51 6.98
C GLN A 100 0.34 -0.22 6.81
N ARG A 101 -0.33 0.87 6.43
CA ARG A 101 0.29 2.20 6.37
C ARG A 101 0.25 2.86 7.73
N ILE A 102 1.35 3.44 8.13
CA ILE A 102 1.50 4.20 9.37
C ILE A 102 2.17 5.55 9.10
N PHE A 103 1.79 6.55 9.89
CA PHE A 103 2.39 7.88 9.85
C PHE A 103 3.12 8.14 11.17
N ALA A 104 4.42 8.35 11.11
CA ALA A 104 5.24 8.68 12.26
C ALA A 104 5.17 10.18 12.55
N ILE A 105 4.06 10.63 13.09
CA ILE A 105 3.80 12.04 13.42
C ILE A 105 4.45 12.39 14.75
N ASP A 106 4.31 11.51 15.75
CA ASP A 106 4.83 11.65 17.10
C ASP A 106 5.04 10.26 17.76
N SER A 107 5.51 10.24 18.99
CA SER A 107 5.74 9.02 19.76
C SER A 107 4.46 8.23 20.01
N SER A 108 3.33 8.90 20.28
CA SER A 108 2.03 8.24 20.49
C SER A 108 1.53 7.54 19.24
N ALA A 109 1.77 8.12 18.05
CA ALA A 109 1.44 7.49 16.77
C ALA A 109 2.23 6.19 16.55
N LEU A 110 3.52 6.16 16.93
CA LEU A 110 4.35 4.96 16.85
C LEU A 110 3.90 3.86 17.82
N GLU A 111 3.54 4.20 19.05
CA GLU A 111 2.98 3.24 20.02
C GLU A 111 1.65 2.64 19.52
N THR A 112 0.78 3.48 18.97
CA THR A 112 -0.48 3.06 18.36
C THR A 112 -0.24 2.14 17.17
N ALA A 113 0.70 2.48 16.30
CA ALA A 113 1.09 1.68 15.15
C ALA A 113 1.59 0.29 15.58
N ALA A 114 2.42 0.21 16.61
CA ALA A 114 2.91 -1.06 17.15
C ALA A 114 1.77 -1.98 17.62
N LYS A 115 0.78 -1.43 18.32
CA LYS A 115 -0.42 -2.17 18.74
C LYS A 115 -1.26 -2.63 17.54
N MET A 116 -1.43 -1.78 16.53
CA MET A 116 -2.16 -2.12 15.31
C MET A 116 -1.47 -3.26 14.54
N ILE A 117 -0.15 -3.17 14.34
CA ILE A 117 0.64 -4.20 13.67
C ILE A 117 0.53 -5.53 14.42
N ALA A 118 0.67 -5.51 15.75
CA ALA A 118 0.54 -6.70 16.59
C ALA A 118 -0.86 -7.35 16.48
N SER A 119 -1.91 -6.52 16.35
CA SER A 119 -3.30 -6.98 16.25
C SER A 119 -3.65 -7.58 14.88
N CYS A 120 -3.32 -6.90 13.78
CA CYS A 120 -3.72 -7.33 12.43
C CYS A 120 -2.67 -8.16 11.69
N GLN A 121 -1.42 -8.19 12.18
CA GLN A 121 -0.30 -8.96 11.58
C GLN A 121 -0.24 -8.81 10.05
N PRO A 122 0.00 -7.59 9.52
CA PRO A 122 0.07 -7.37 8.08
C PRO A 122 1.27 -8.11 7.48
N ASP A 123 1.25 -8.35 6.16
CA ASP A 123 2.40 -8.94 5.48
C ASP A 123 3.57 -7.96 5.39
N GLU A 124 3.27 -6.66 5.27
CA GLU A 124 4.26 -5.59 5.20
C GLU A 124 3.72 -4.33 5.91
N VAL A 125 4.64 -3.48 6.33
CA VAL A 125 4.33 -2.18 6.94
C VAL A 125 4.92 -1.07 6.09
N GLU A 126 4.15 -0.04 5.80
CA GLU A 126 4.60 1.17 5.12
C GLU A 126 4.67 2.34 6.10
N LEU A 127 5.87 2.85 6.30
CA LEU A 127 6.16 4.01 7.16
C LEU A 127 6.28 5.29 6.33
N MET A 128 5.57 6.31 6.74
CA MET A 128 5.63 7.64 6.14
C MET A 128 5.84 8.72 7.22
N PRO A 129 6.64 9.75 6.95
CA PRO A 129 7.52 9.95 5.80
C PRO A 129 8.81 9.11 5.88
N ALA A 130 9.49 8.95 4.73
CA ALA A 130 10.71 8.12 4.63
C ALA A 130 11.96 8.74 5.27
N LEU A 131 12.03 10.06 5.38
CA LEU A 131 13.26 10.79 5.75
C LEU A 131 13.51 10.82 7.27
N MET A 132 13.39 9.66 7.93
CA MET A 132 13.58 9.51 9.39
C MET A 132 14.44 8.28 9.71
N PRO A 133 15.76 8.30 9.43
CA PRO A 133 16.61 7.11 9.56
C PRO A 133 16.62 6.47 10.96
N ARG A 134 16.49 7.28 12.03
CA ARG A 134 16.42 6.76 13.40
C ARG A 134 15.14 5.94 13.62
N ILE A 135 14.00 6.47 13.25
CA ILE A 135 12.70 5.82 13.42
C ILE A 135 12.62 4.53 12.58
N ILE A 136 13.16 4.57 11.35
CA ILE A 136 13.24 3.40 10.48
C ILE A 136 14.03 2.27 11.15
N ARG A 137 15.18 2.57 11.78
CA ARG A 137 15.98 1.57 12.50
C ARG A 137 15.22 1.01 13.71
N GLU A 138 14.68 1.88 14.57
CA GLU A 138 13.90 1.48 15.75
C GLU A 138 12.72 0.56 15.35
N MET A 139 12.00 0.89 14.30
CA MET A 139 10.90 0.06 13.82
C MET A 139 11.38 -1.31 13.30
N LYS A 140 12.47 -1.35 12.56
CA LYS A 140 13.05 -2.63 12.08
C LYS A 140 13.52 -3.53 13.21
N GLU A 141 13.88 -2.99 14.35
CA GLU A 141 14.27 -3.75 15.54
C GLU A 141 13.05 -4.28 16.33
N THR A 142 11.92 -3.60 16.24
CA THR A 142 10.72 -3.91 17.03
C THR A 142 9.66 -4.73 16.31
N MET A 143 9.76 -4.88 14.98
CA MET A 143 8.78 -5.61 14.17
C MET A 143 9.46 -6.62 13.24
N ASN A 144 8.74 -7.71 12.94
CA ASN A 144 9.21 -8.76 12.05
C ASN A 144 8.81 -8.56 10.58
N GLN A 145 7.84 -7.69 10.32
CA GLN A 145 7.33 -7.44 8.98
C GLN A 145 8.35 -6.66 8.13
N PRO A 146 8.44 -6.96 6.83
CA PRO A 146 9.19 -6.12 5.90
C PRO A 146 8.70 -4.67 5.96
N LEU A 147 9.65 -3.73 6.01
CA LEU A 147 9.37 -2.30 6.08
C LEU A 147 9.53 -1.65 4.71
N ILE A 148 8.48 -0.97 4.27
CA ILE A 148 8.44 -0.06 3.13
C ILE A 148 8.54 1.34 3.68
N VAL A 149 9.32 2.20 3.04
CA VAL A 149 9.40 3.62 3.39
C VAL A 149 8.96 4.46 2.20
N GLY A 150 8.18 5.50 2.44
CA GLY A 150 7.62 6.34 1.40
C GLY A 150 7.34 7.76 1.86
N GLY A 151 7.01 8.62 0.89
CA GLY A 151 6.74 10.03 1.12
C GLY A 151 8.01 10.87 1.26
N LEU A 152 7.96 12.06 0.65
CA LEU A 152 9.00 13.09 0.63
C LEU A 152 10.31 12.70 -0.07
N ILE A 153 10.46 11.49 -0.59
CA ILE A 153 11.63 11.06 -1.35
C ILE A 153 11.66 11.80 -2.69
N LYS A 154 12.75 12.48 -2.98
CA LYS A 154 12.97 13.24 -4.23
C LYS A 154 14.23 12.81 -4.96
N PHE A 155 15.23 12.33 -4.26
CA PHE A 155 16.54 12.02 -4.80
C PHE A 155 16.87 10.54 -4.62
N GLN A 156 17.74 10.03 -5.48
CA GLN A 156 18.12 8.62 -5.49
C GLN A 156 18.94 8.22 -4.24
N GLU A 157 19.60 9.16 -3.62
CA GLU A 157 20.45 8.97 -2.43
C GLU A 157 19.63 8.81 -1.13
N GLU A 158 18.36 9.23 -1.14
CA GLU A 158 17.43 9.12 -0.01
C GLU A 158 16.82 7.72 0.07
#